data_80a4a36f358bbc0500de93e4e1035b1c
#
_entry.id   80a4a36f358bbc0500de93e4e1035b1c
#
_cell.length_a   1.000
_cell.length_b   1.000
_cell.length_c   1.000
_cell.angle_alpha   90.00
_cell.angle_beta   90.00
_cell.angle_gamma   90.00
#
_symmetry.space_group_name_H-M   'P 1'
#
loop_
_entity.id
_entity.type
_entity.pdbx_description
1 polymer ?
#
loop_
_entity_poly.entity_id
_entity_poly.type
_entity_poly.pdbx_seq_one_letter_code
_entity_poly.pdbx_strand_id
1 'polypeptide(L)'
;MHFFDFSEIKKSESSIKQTWGEYREALATKKISFNDVEAAKEELFLKTYNDLFHDHNGIKLQTKTLGSIVGIPLGRGARLKETEIPDYERFLPKKEFINEDNRFSPAGVEWLYLAVGDGNTRSECAKKECRMKAGERFGFCDFQLLDNVLGQKIVDLTIADALSYADINNELEKHGQKQYKRSLKIAKATGLNVPIDKSAFNEAMTKWGVFTYSKLLSQQIFIPLGDGVDKSIEYAPFQSLAQYFISLGYAGIMYGSTVYPQGKNLVLFDKNMATPVGGIDISVIV
;
A
#
# COMPACT_ATOMS: atom_id res chain seq x y z
N MET A 1 0.57 16.47 31.45
CA MET A 1 0.09 17.49 30.51
C MET A 1 0.13 16.85 29.12
N HIS A 2 -1.03 16.73 28.47
CA HIS A 2 -1.12 16.28 27.09
C HIS A 2 -1.08 17.51 26.18
N PHE A 3 -0.34 17.44 25.08
CA PHE A 3 -0.20 18.53 24.10
C PHE A 3 -1.25 18.44 23.02
N PHE A 4 -1.83 17.26 22.83
CA PHE A 4 -2.81 17.02 21.79
C PHE A 4 -4.13 16.55 22.38
N ASP A 5 -5.21 17.09 21.86
CA ASP A 5 -6.55 16.58 22.14
C ASP A 5 -6.84 15.41 21.17
N PHE A 6 -6.64 14.19 21.68
CA PHE A 6 -6.88 12.99 20.88
C PHE A 6 -8.37 12.74 20.57
N SER A 7 -9.30 13.51 21.17
CA SER A 7 -10.70 13.47 20.75
C SER A 7 -10.88 14.07 19.35
N GLU A 8 -10.14 15.12 19.03
CA GLU A 8 -10.11 15.72 17.69
C GLU A 8 -9.44 14.79 16.66
N ILE A 9 -8.43 14.03 17.09
CA ILE A 9 -7.79 13.01 16.24
C ILE A 9 -8.77 11.90 15.83
N LYS A 10 -9.62 11.44 16.77
CA LYS A 10 -10.68 10.47 16.45
C LYS A 10 -11.72 11.03 15.47
N LYS A 11 -12.05 12.32 15.57
CA LYS A 11 -12.92 12.96 14.59
C LYS A 11 -12.27 13.01 13.20
N SER A 12 -10.97 13.32 13.13
CA SER A 12 -10.21 13.29 11.87
C SER A 12 -10.18 11.90 11.26
N GLU A 13 -9.99 10.86 12.06
CA GLU A 13 -10.06 9.46 11.59
C GLU A 13 -11.45 9.11 11.02
N SER A 14 -12.51 9.50 11.71
CA SER A 14 -13.90 9.30 11.26
C SER A 14 -14.18 10.07 9.97
N SER A 15 -13.67 11.29 9.85
CA SER A 15 -13.79 12.12 8.65
C SER A 15 -13.07 11.45 7.45
N ILE A 16 -11.86 10.93 7.65
CA ILE A 16 -11.12 10.21 6.59
C ILE A 16 -11.91 8.98 6.11
N LYS A 17 -12.50 8.21 7.03
CA LYS A 17 -13.34 7.05 6.69
C LYS A 17 -14.59 7.46 5.91
N GLN A 18 -15.23 8.55 6.29
CA GLN A 18 -16.38 9.09 5.58
C GLN A 18 -16.00 9.50 4.16
N THR A 19 -14.93 10.29 4.00
CA THR A 19 -14.49 10.74 2.67
C THR A 19 -14.04 9.58 1.77
N TRP A 20 -13.50 8.49 2.34
CA TRP A 20 -13.26 7.26 1.60
C TRP A 20 -14.56 6.63 1.07
N GLY A 21 -15.60 6.58 1.92
CA GLY A 21 -16.92 6.07 1.53
C GLY A 21 -17.55 6.88 0.39
N GLU A 22 -17.49 8.21 0.49
CA GLU A 22 -17.98 9.14 -0.55
C GLU A 22 -17.21 8.98 -1.87
N TYR A 23 -15.89 8.83 -1.79
CA TYR A 23 -15.03 8.58 -2.95
C TYR A 23 -15.38 7.26 -3.65
N ARG A 24 -15.59 6.18 -2.87
CA ARG A 24 -16.03 4.88 -3.39
C ARG A 24 -17.39 4.99 -4.08
N GLU A 25 -18.33 5.72 -3.48
CA GLU A 25 -19.66 5.93 -4.06
C GLU A 25 -19.59 6.73 -5.38
N ALA A 26 -18.77 7.78 -5.44
CA ALA A 26 -18.56 8.56 -6.66
C ALA A 26 -18.04 7.70 -7.83
N LEU A 27 -17.14 6.76 -7.56
CA LEU A 27 -16.65 5.80 -8.54
C LEU A 27 -17.71 4.74 -8.90
N ALA A 28 -18.40 4.18 -7.90
CA ALA A 28 -19.43 3.18 -8.09
C ALA A 28 -20.61 3.70 -8.93
N THR A 29 -21.03 4.94 -8.70
CA THR A 29 -22.10 5.62 -9.45
C THR A 29 -21.64 6.19 -10.79
N LYS A 30 -20.34 6.04 -11.13
CA LYS A 30 -19.72 6.59 -12.34
C LYS A 30 -19.80 8.12 -12.44
N LYS A 31 -19.94 8.81 -11.31
CA LYS A 31 -19.77 10.27 -11.22
C LYS A 31 -18.37 10.67 -11.67
N ILE A 32 -17.38 9.86 -11.32
CA ILE A 32 -16.00 9.92 -11.80
C ILE A 32 -15.57 8.56 -12.36
N SER A 33 -14.61 8.55 -13.29
CA SER A 33 -13.99 7.32 -13.78
C SER A 33 -12.70 7.03 -13.01
N PHE A 34 -12.39 5.76 -12.77
CA PHE A 34 -11.17 5.36 -12.05
C PHE A 34 -9.88 5.80 -12.74
N ASN A 35 -9.90 6.03 -14.05
CA ASN A 35 -8.75 6.49 -14.85
C ASN A 35 -8.72 8.00 -15.07
N ASP A 36 -9.73 8.74 -14.59
CA ASP A 36 -9.75 10.20 -14.62
C ASP A 36 -9.11 10.75 -13.34
N VAL A 37 -7.78 10.84 -13.35
CA VAL A 37 -7.00 11.26 -12.19
C VAL A 37 -7.31 12.70 -11.78
N GLU A 38 -7.57 13.60 -12.74
CA GLU A 38 -7.86 15.00 -12.41
C GLU A 38 -9.24 15.13 -11.75
N ALA A 39 -10.27 14.48 -12.27
CA ALA A 39 -11.56 14.45 -11.60
C ALA A 39 -11.47 13.76 -10.21
N ALA A 40 -10.68 12.69 -10.10
CA ALA A 40 -10.48 11.99 -8.84
C ALA A 40 -9.80 12.86 -7.76
N LYS A 41 -8.86 13.74 -8.14
CA LYS A 41 -8.21 14.70 -7.23
C LYS A 41 -9.14 15.78 -6.69
N GLU A 42 -10.27 16.03 -7.34
CA GLU A 42 -11.28 16.97 -6.81
C GLU A 42 -12.16 16.34 -5.73
N GLU A 43 -12.22 15.02 -5.64
CA GLU A 43 -12.93 14.34 -4.56
C GLU A 43 -12.15 14.48 -3.24
N LEU A 44 -12.87 14.80 -2.17
CA LEU A 44 -12.30 15.24 -0.90
C LEU A 44 -11.26 14.27 -0.31
N PHE A 45 -11.49 12.96 -0.47
CA PHE A 45 -10.53 11.95 0.00
C PHE A 45 -9.17 12.09 -0.71
N LEU A 46 -9.17 12.04 -2.05
CA LEU A 46 -7.92 12.07 -2.82
C LEU A 46 -7.27 13.46 -2.78
N LYS A 47 -8.07 14.52 -2.75
CA LYS A 47 -7.58 15.89 -2.54
C LYS A 47 -6.81 16.02 -1.24
N THR A 48 -7.42 15.62 -0.12
CA THR A 48 -6.76 15.69 1.20
C THR A 48 -5.52 14.79 1.27
N TYR A 49 -5.59 13.61 0.65
CA TYR A 49 -4.44 12.72 0.53
C TYR A 49 -3.31 13.39 -0.27
N ASN A 50 -3.62 13.98 -1.43
CA ASN A 50 -2.65 14.66 -2.28
C ASN A 50 -1.98 15.84 -1.54
N ASP A 51 -2.77 16.69 -0.88
CA ASP A 51 -2.26 17.82 -0.08
C ASP A 51 -1.29 17.34 1.00
N LEU A 52 -1.67 16.30 1.75
CA LEU A 52 -0.84 15.74 2.82
C LEU A 52 0.45 15.11 2.29
N PHE A 53 0.36 14.32 1.24
CA PHE A 53 1.48 13.53 0.73
C PHE A 53 2.38 14.32 -0.21
N HIS A 54 1.82 15.20 -1.03
CA HIS A 54 2.56 15.98 -2.01
C HIS A 54 3.03 17.32 -1.44
N ASP A 55 2.11 18.19 -1.04
CA ASP A 55 2.40 19.56 -0.63
C ASP A 55 3.15 19.63 0.69
N HIS A 56 2.89 18.71 1.61
CA HIS A 56 3.61 18.59 2.88
C HIS A 56 4.76 17.58 2.87
N ASN A 57 5.21 17.13 1.67
CA ASN A 57 6.28 16.14 1.50
C ASN A 57 6.06 14.79 2.23
N GLY A 58 4.84 14.49 2.63
CA GLY A 58 4.50 13.24 3.31
C GLY A 58 4.79 12.02 2.47
N ILE A 59 4.72 12.16 1.13
CA ILE A 59 5.02 11.10 0.17
C ILE A 59 6.41 10.48 0.37
N LYS A 60 7.39 11.24 0.84
CA LYS A 60 8.74 10.75 1.14
C LYS A 60 8.76 9.64 2.19
N LEU A 61 7.80 9.63 3.11
CA LEU A 61 7.68 8.61 4.13
C LEU A 61 7.16 7.29 3.57
N GLN A 62 6.35 7.34 2.51
CA GLN A 62 5.79 6.16 1.84
C GLN A 62 6.59 5.74 0.61
N THR A 63 7.55 6.54 0.16
CA THR A 63 8.32 6.23 -1.03
C THR A 63 9.50 5.33 -0.70
N LYS A 64 9.62 4.24 -1.45
CA LYS A 64 10.82 3.39 -1.52
C LYS A 64 11.30 3.33 -2.97
N THR A 65 12.58 3.04 -3.17
CA THR A 65 13.08 2.63 -4.50
C THR A 65 13.02 1.11 -4.63
N LEU A 66 12.88 0.61 -5.83
CA LEU A 66 12.98 -0.83 -6.09
C LEU A 66 14.36 -1.37 -5.63
N GLY A 67 15.42 -0.58 -5.77
CA GLY A 67 16.74 -0.93 -5.26
C GLY A 67 16.79 -1.15 -3.75
N SER A 68 15.94 -0.47 -2.97
CA SER A 68 15.90 -0.63 -1.51
C SER A 68 15.28 -1.97 -1.06
N ILE A 69 14.67 -2.72 -1.96
CA ILE A 69 14.04 -4.02 -1.68
C ILE A 69 14.72 -5.19 -2.41
N VAL A 70 15.84 -4.96 -3.11
CA VAL A 70 16.57 -6.02 -3.86
C VAL A 70 16.93 -7.23 -3.00
N GLY A 71 17.24 -7.04 -1.72
CA GLY A 71 17.55 -8.15 -0.81
C GLY A 71 16.32 -8.91 -0.28
N ILE A 72 15.12 -8.49 -0.62
CA ILE A 72 13.88 -9.13 -0.15
C ILE A 72 13.39 -10.07 -1.24
N PRO A 73 13.24 -11.37 -0.96
CA PRO A 73 12.77 -12.35 -1.95
C PRO A 73 11.37 -12.02 -2.46
N LEU A 74 11.20 -12.16 -3.77
CA LEU A 74 9.95 -11.97 -4.48
C LEU A 74 9.53 -13.29 -5.12
N GLY A 75 8.24 -13.54 -5.24
CA GLY A 75 7.76 -14.74 -5.91
C GLY A 75 6.30 -14.65 -6.32
N ARG A 76 5.91 -15.53 -7.23
CA ARG A 76 4.54 -15.61 -7.74
C ARG A 76 4.06 -17.05 -7.81
N GLY A 77 2.82 -17.25 -7.38
CA GLY A 77 2.14 -18.51 -7.48
C GLY A 77 1.20 -18.59 -8.68
N ALA A 78 0.92 -19.81 -9.11
CA ALA A 78 -0.10 -20.11 -10.10
C ALA A 78 -0.80 -21.43 -9.78
N ARG A 79 -2.14 -21.47 -9.97
CA ARG A 79 -2.87 -22.73 -9.98
C ARG A 79 -2.55 -23.47 -11.28
N LEU A 80 -2.17 -24.73 -11.19
CA LEU A 80 -1.81 -25.57 -12.32
C LEU A 80 -2.91 -26.59 -12.60
N LYS A 81 -3.09 -26.96 -13.88
CA LYS A 81 -3.91 -28.11 -14.26
C LYS A 81 -3.22 -29.40 -13.82
N GLU A 82 -3.95 -30.49 -13.73
CA GLU A 82 -3.45 -31.79 -13.23
C GLU A 82 -2.18 -32.28 -13.95
N THR A 83 -2.13 -32.13 -15.27
CA THR A 83 -1.00 -32.60 -16.11
C THR A 83 -0.10 -31.47 -16.63
N GLU A 84 -0.34 -30.22 -16.16
CA GLU A 84 0.41 -29.05 -16.64
C GLU A 84 1.88 -29.12 -16.18
N ILE A 85 2.80 -28.98 -17.12
CA ILE A 85 4.22 -28.73 -16.84
C ILE A 85 4.47 -27.26 -17.09
N PRO A 86 4.56 -26.44 -16.02
CA PRO A 86 4.69 -25.00 -16.18
C PRO A 86 6.09 -24.62 -16.64
N ASP A 87 6.16 -23.60 -17.47
CA ASP A 87 7.36 -22.82 -17.77
C ASP A 87 7.26 -21.43 -17.12
N TYR A 88 8.26 -20.59 -17.30
CA TYR A 88 8.27 -19.23 -16.75
C TYR A 88 7.15 -18.35 -17.28
N GLU A 89 6.72 -18.56 -18.53
CA GLU A 89 5.63 -17.82 -19.14
C GLU A 89 4.29 -18.00 -18.39
N ARG A 90 4.12 -19.13 -17.69
CA ARG A 90 2.95 -19.40 -16.85
C ARG A 90 2.83 -18.43 -15.68
N PHE A 91 3.93 -17.84 -15.25
CA PHE A 91 3.99 -16.91 -14.10
C PHE A 91 4.00 -15.44 -14.53
N LEU A 92 4.01 -15.15 -15.82
CA LEU A 92 3.85 -13.79 -16.32
C LEU A 92 2.36 -13.49 -16.58
N PRO A 93 1.90 -12.25 -16.26
CA PRO A 93 0.52 -11.89 -16.56
C PRO A 93 0.32 -11.78 -18.08
N LYS A 94 -0.76 -12.38 -18.58
CA LYS A 94 -1.18 -12.31 -19.99
C LYS A 94 -2.62 -11.85 -20.06
N LYS A 95 -2.90 -10.86 -20.90
CA LYS A 95 -4.18 -10.18 -21.01
C LYS A 95 -5.34 -11.17 -21.18
N GLU A 96 -5.17 -12.19 -22.00
CA GLU A 96 -6.18 -13.21 -22.31
C GLU A 96 -6.59 -14.06 -21.09
N PHE A 97 -5.81 -14.07 -20.00
CA PHE A 97 -6.09 -14.82 -18.77
C PHE A 97 -6.54 -13.91 -17.60
N ILE A 98 -6.55 -12.58 -17.79
CA ILE A 98 -6.96 -11.61 -16.77
C ILE A 98 -8.41 -11.21 -17.05
N ASN A 99 -9.35 -12.09 -16.71
CA ASN A 99 -10.77 -11.92 -17.02
C ASN A 99 -11.55 -11.20 -15.92
N GLU A 100 -10.92 -10.96 -14.77
CA GLU A 100 -11.54 -10.31 -13.62
C GLU A 100 -10.68 -9.15 -13.12
N ASP A 101 -11.34 -8.21 -12.46
CA ASP A 101 -10.67 -7.11 -11.79
C ASP A 101 -9.80 -7.63 -10.63
N ASN A 102 -8.59 -7.12 -10.59
CA ASN A 102 -7.71 -7.21 -9.44
C ASN A 102 -7.82 -5.92 -8.62
N ARG A 103 -7.33 -5.96 -7.38
CA ARG A 103 -7.49 -4.83 -6.45
C ARG A 103 -7.02 -3.50 -7.03
N PHE A 104 -5.86 -3.46 -7.67
CA PHE A 104 -5.29 -2.23 -8.23
C PHE A 104 -5.42 -2.11 -9.74
N SER A 105 -5.80 -3.17 -10.44
CA SER A 105 -5.90 -3.16 -11.90
C SER A 105 -7.22 -3.76 -12.38
N PRO A 106 -7.87 -3.15 -13.38
CA PRO A 106 -9.02 -3.75 -14.02
C PRO A 106 -8.64 -5.00 -14.82
N ALA A 107 -9.65 -5.76 -15.24
CA ALA A 107 -9.49 -6.90 -16.13
C ALA A 107 -8.69 -6.51 -17.40
N GLY A 108 -7.84 -7.43 -17.86
CA GLY A 108 -7.02 -7.25 -19.06
C GLY A 108 -5.77 -6.40 -18.88
N VAL A 109 -5.48 -5.88 -17.70
CA VAL A 109 -4.25 -5.10 -17.41
C VAL A 109 -3.15 -6.01 -16.89
N GLU A 110 -2.02 -6.06 -17.58
CA GLU A 110 -0.90 -6.97 -17.34
C GLU A 110 0.10 -6.47 -16.29
N TRP A 111 -0.39 -6.07 -15.11
CA TRP A 111 0.49 -5.73 -14.00
C TRP A 111 0.98 -6.98 -13.28
N LEU A 112 2.23 -6.95 -12.83
CA LEU A 112 2.87 -8.08 -12.18
C LEU A 112 2.67 -8.01 -10.65
N TYR A 113 1.92 -8.95 -10.11
CA TYR A 113 1.66 -9.11 -8.68
C TYR A 113 2.61 -10.16 -8.11
N LEU A 114 3.41 -9.78 -7.13
CA LEU A 114 4.43 -10.61 -6.49
C LEU A 114 4.20 -10.67 -4.99
N ALA A 115 4.26 -11.85 -4.40
CA ALA A 115 4.36 -12.02 -2.95
C ALA A 115 5.78 -11.66 -2.50
N VAL A 116 5.89 -11.02 -1.34
CA VAL A 116 7.12 -10.43 -0.80
C VAL A 116 7.42 -11.05 0.58
N GLY A 117 8.65 -11.49 0.81
CA GLY A 117 9.08 -11.96 2.12
C GLY A 117 10.01 -13.16 2.10
N ASP A 118 10.52 -13.51 3.29
CA ASP A 118 11.50 -14.58 3.47
C ASP A 118 10.86 -15.97 3.59
N GLY A 119 11.64 -17.00 3.32
CA GLY A 119 11.31 -18.40 3.54
C GLY A 119 9.96 -18.78 2.94
N ASN A 120 9.14 -19.48 3.72
CA ASN A 120 7.83 -19.97 3.29
C ASN A 120 6.75 -18.87 3.25
N THR A 121 6.98 -17.70 3.84
CA THR A 121 5.96 -16.64 3.97
C THR A 121 5.41 -16.21 2.62
N ARG A 122 6.30 -15.99 1.63
CA ARG A 122 5.87 -15.56 0.28
C ARG A 122 5.13 -16.67 -0.48
N SER A 123 5.56 -17.93 -0.36
CA SER A 123 4.87 -19.07 -1.00
C SER A 123 3.49 -19.28 -0.38
N GLU A 124 3.36 -19.22 0.95
CA GLU A 124 2.08 -19.32 1.63
C GLU A 124 1.17 -18.11 1.28
N CYS A 125 1.72 -16.89 1.22
CA CYS A 125 0.98 -15.73 0.76
C CYS A 125 0.45 -15.96 -0.66
N ALA A 126 1.30 -16.40 -1.59
CA ALA A 126 0.90 -16.69 -2.97
C ALA A 126 -0.16 -17.78 -3.08
N LYS A 127 -0.08 -18.86 -2.28
CA LYS A 127 -1.12 -19.91 -2.20
C LYS A 127 -2.46 -19.34 -1.79
N LYS A 128 -2.49 -18.51 -0.74
CA LYS A 128 -3.72 -17.86 -0.24
C LYS A 128 -4.29 -16.87 -1.26
N GLU A 129 -3.43 -16.05 -1.91
CA GLU A 129 -3.86 -15.14 -2.98
C GLU A 129 -4.44 -15.90 -4.19
N CYS A 130 -3.87 -17.05 -4.54
CA CYS A 130 -4.42 -17.95 -5.56
C CYS A 130 -5.70 -18.69 -5.09
N ARG A 131 -6.13 -18.51 -3.84
CA ARG A 131 -7.29 -19.23 -3.24
C ARG A 131 -7.23 -20.73 -3.48
N MET A 132 -6.05 -21.33 -3.25
CA MET A 132 -5.82 -22.74 -3.45
C MET A 132 -6.62 -23.60 -2.50
N LYS A 133 -7.16 -24.72 -2.99
CA LYS A 133 -7.92 -25.71 -2.24
C LYS A 133 -7.14 -27.01 -2.11
N ALA A 134 -7.50 -27.82 -1.09
CA ALA A 134 -6.92 -29.16 -0.93
C ALA A 134 -7.08 -29.99 -2.20
N GLY A 135 -6.04 -30.71 -2.57
CA GLY A 135 -5.96 -31.53 -3.80
C GLY A 135 -5.55 -30.75 -5.06
N GLU A 136 -5.55 -29.43 -5.05
CA GLU A 136 -5.14 -28.64 -6.23
C GLU A 136 -3.62 -28.57 -6.36
N ARG A 137 -3.13 -28.52 -7.60
CA ARG A 137 -1.71 -28.36 -7.92
C ARG A 137 -1.36 -26.87 -7.97
N PHE A 138 -0.29 -26.53 -7.27
CA PHE A 138 0.23 -25.17 -7.14
C PHE A 138 1.66 -25.12 -7.67
N GLY A 139 1.93 -24.17 -8.57
CA GLY A 139 3.28 -23.81 -8.99
C GLY A 139 3.72 -22.52 -8.33
N PHE A 140 5.00 -22.42 -7.97
CA PHE A 140 5.60 -21.23 -7.43
C PHE A 140 6.93 -20.96 -8.12
N CYS A 141 7.17 -19.69 -8.43
CA CYS A 141 8.39 -19.24 -9.10
C CYS A 141 8.93 -18.00 -8.41
N ASP A 142 10.24 -17.95 -8.20
CA ASP A 142 10.94 -16.77 -7.69
C ASP A 142 11.12 -15.74 -8.80
N PHE A 143 11.18 -14.47 -8.38
CA PHE A 143 11.36 -13.32 -9.27
C PHE A 143 12.51 -12.44 -8.81
N GLN A 144 13.20 -11.85 -9.76
CA GLN A 144 14.26 -10.87 -9.52
C GLN A 144 13.95 -9.57 -10.27
N LEU A 145 14.11 -8.43 -9.59
CA LEU A 145 14.03 -7.12 -10.24
C LEU A 145 15.18 -6.95 -11.22
N LEU A 146 14.91 -6.29 -12.35
CA LEU A 146 15.94 -5.97 -13.32
C LEU A 146 16.80 -4.77 -12.85
N ASP A 147 18.08 -4.77 -13.14
CA ASP A 147 19.02 -3.74 -12.68
C ASP A 147 18.65 -2.33 -13.17
N ASN A 148 18.13 -2.21 -14.39
CA ASN A 148 17.77 -0.94 -15.00
C ASN A 148 16.54 -0.27 -14.37
N VAL A 149 15.79 -0.95 -13.51
CA VAL A 149 14.61 -0.39 -12.84
C VAL A 149 14.83 -0.08 -11.35
N LEU A 150 16.00 -0.39 -10.80
CA LEU A 150 16.28 -0.26 -9.36
C LEU A 150 16.15 1.19 -8.83
N GLY A 151 16.35 2.19 -9.68
CA GLY A 151 16.13 3.60 -9.36
C GLY A 151 14.66 4.03 -9.32
N GLN A 152 13.74 3.21 -9.84
CA GLN A 152 12.33 3.56 -9.88
C GLN A 152 11.69 3.50 -8.49
N LYS A 153 10.69 4.36 -8.29
CA LYS A 153 10.02 4.54 -7.00
C LYS A 153 8.74 3.71 -6.93
N ILE A 154 8.47 3.17 -5.75
CA ILE A 154 7.21 2.53 -5.41
C ILE A 154 6.60 3.20 -4.17
N VAL A 155 5.28 3.10 -4.03
CA VAL A 155 4.58 3.53 -2.82
C VAL A 155 4.46 2.35 -1.86
N ASP A 156 4.88 2.52 -0.61
CA ASP A 156 4.73 1.52 0.43
C ASP A 156 3.54 1.87 1.34
N LEU A 157 2.43 1.19 1.15
CA LEU A 157 1.24 1.34 1.99
C LEU A 157 1.34 0.57 3.30
N THR A 158 2.41 -0.22 3.51
CA THR A 158 2.58 -1.06 4.72
C THR A 158 3.32 -0.36 5.86
N ILE A 159 3.70 0.90 5.70
CA ILE A 159 4.55 1.63 6.66
C ILE A 159 3.96 1.75 8.07
N ALA A 160 2.64 1.66 8.19
CA ALA A 160 1.92 1.76 9.47
C ALA A 160 1.27 0.44 9.92
N ASP A 161 1.47 -0.69 9.22
CA ASP A 161 0.80 -1.94 9.52
C ASP A 161 1.11 -2.48 10.92
N ALA A 162 2.38 -2.41 11.31
CA ALA A 162 2.85 -2.87 12.61
C ALA A 162 2.50 -1.90 13.77
N LEU A 163 2.00 -0.69 13.48
CA LEU A 163 1.69 0.32 14.48
C LEU A 163 0.22 0.27 14.86
N SER A 164 -0.09 0.43 16.15
CA SER A 164 -1.45 0.75 16.58
C SER A 164 -1.70 2.27 16.45
N TYR A 165 -2.97 2.70 16.45
CA TYR A 165 -3.29 4.12 16.53
C TYR A 165 -2.75 4.77 17.81
N ALA A 166 -2.71 3.99 18.91
CA ALA A 166 -2.11 4.45 20.16
C ALA A 166 -0.61 4.72 20.00
N ASP A 167 0.12 3.88 19.26
CA ASP A 167 1.55 4.10 18.98
C ASP A 167 1.77 5.36 18.15
N ILE A 168 0.97 5.55 17.09
CA ILE A 168 1.05 6.73 16.22
C ILE A 168 0.78 8.00 17.04
N ASN A 169 -0.25 7.98 17.89
CA ASN A 169 -0.60 9.12 18.74
C ASN A 169 0.47 9.38 19.81
N ASN A 170 1.01 8.32 20.45
CA ASN A 170 2.06 8.44 21.45
C ASN A 170 3.35 9.05 20.88
N GLU A 171 3.70 8.72 19.64
CA GLU A 171 4.87 9.33 18.97
C GLU A 171 4.69 10.84 18.77
N LEU A 172 3.49 11.29 18.35
CA LEU A 172 3.18 12.71 18.24
C LEU A 172 3.26 13.41 19.60
N GLU A 173 2.67 12.82 20.65
CA GLU A 173 2.70 13.36 22.02
C GLU A 173 4.13 13.47 22.57
N LYS A 174 4.97 12.42 22.39
CA LYS A 174 6.39 12.45 22.78
C LYS A 174 7.14 13.57 22.09
N HIS A 175 6.86 13.81 20.80
CA HIS A 175 7.47 14.92 20.07
C HIS A 175 7.08 16.26 20.65
N GLY A 176 5.80 16.50 20.93
CA GLY A 176 5.30 17.71 21.59
C GLY A 176 6.00 17.97 22.93
N GLN A 177 6.08 16.94 23.79
CA GLN A 177 6.74 17.04 25.10
C GLN A 177 8.25 17.34 24.95
N LYS A 178 8.92 16.75 23.98
CA LYS A 178 10.35 17.01 23.71
C LYS A 178 10.58 18.48 23.31
N GLN A 179 9.75 18.99 22.40
CA GLN A 179 9.83 20.38 21.96
C GLN A 179 9.56 21.37 23.10
N TYR A 180 8.56 21.12 23.93
CA TYR A 180 8.26 21.92 25.09
C TYR A 180 9.41 21.98 26.10
N LYS A 181 9.97 20.81 26.47
CA LYS A 181 11.14 20.74 27.37
C LYS A 181 12.33 21.52 26.83
N ARG A 182 12.57 21.45 25.50
CA ARG A 182 13.61 22.24 24.83
C ARG A 182 13.37 23.74 24.95
N SER A 183 12.16 24.20 24.66
CA SER A 183 11.75 25.60 24.80
C SER A 183 11.94 26.13 26.23
N LEU A 184 11.51 25.37 27.24
CA LEU A 184 11.70 25.71 28.65
C LEU A 184 13.18 25.82 29.04
N LYS A 185 14.02 24.90 28.56
CA LYS A 185 15.47 24.92 28.84
C LYS A 185 16.12 26.16 28.25
N ILE A 186 15.76 26.55 27.04
CA ILE A 186 16.30 27.75 26.38
C ILE A 186 15.78 29.01 27.12
N ALA A 187 14.49 29.09 27.45
CA ALA A 187 13.93 30.21 28.17
C ALA A 187 14.61 30.43 29.52
N LYS A 188 14.89 29.36 30.27
CA LYS A 188 15.64 29.42 31.53
C LYS A 188 17.08 29.88 31.35
N ALA A 189 17.73 29.52 30.26
CA ALA A 189 19.14 29.86 30.02
C ALA A 189 19.32 31.29 29.48
N THR A 190 18.35 31.81 28.72
CA THR A 190 18.48 33.06 27.99
C THR A 190 17.59 34.18 28.54
N GLY A 191 16.65 33.86 29.41
CA GLY A 191 15.58 34.79 29.83
C GLY A 191 14.58 35.14 28.74
N LEU A 192 14.70 34.56 27.54
CA LEU A 192 13.83 34.81 26.39
C LEU A 192 12.75 33.74 26.29
N ASN A 193 11.54 34.19 25.99
CA ASN A 193 10.44 33.27 25.68
C ASN A 193 10.63 32.74 24.23
N VAL A 194 11.20 31.56 24.09
CA VAL A 194 11.45 30.95 22.77
C VAL A 194 10.21 30.20 22.32
N PRO A 195 9.61 30.59 21.20
CA PRO A 195 8.45 29.89 20.66
C PRO A 195 8.79 28.44 20.28
N ILE A 196 7.81 27.56 20.32
CA ILE A 196 7.92 26.19 19.82
C ILE A 196 8.34 26.25 18.35
N ASP A 197 9.31 25.41 17.97
CA ASP A 197 9.74 25.27 16.59
C ASP A 197 8.58 24.75 15.73
N LYS A 198 7.96 25.65 14.97
CA LYS A 198 6.82 25.34 14.10
C LYS A 198 7.18 24.33 13.00
N SER A 199 8.43 24.36 12.49
CA SER A 199 8.87 23.44 11.44
C SER A 199 8.91 22.01 11.97
N ALA A 200 9.54 21.79 13.12
CA ALA A 200 9.58 20.48 13.75
C ALA A 200 8.18 19.97 14.16
N PHE A 201 7.29 20.87 14.54
CA PHE A 201 5.90 20.53 14.85
C PHE A 201 5.15 20.08 13.58
N ASN A 202 5.27 20.83 12.49
CA ASN A 202 4.64 20.48 11.21
C ASN A 202 5.14 19.13 10.68
N GLU A 203 6.44 18.83 10.81
CA GLU A 203 7.00 17.52 10.45
C GLU A 203 6.35 16.38 11.24
N ALA A 204 6.19 16.56 12.56
CA ALA A 204 5.54 15.55 13.41
C ALA A 204 4.05 15.36 13.05
N MET A 205 3.34 16.44 12.75
CA MET A 205 1.95 16.39 12.30
C MET A 205 1.82 15.72 10.93
N THR A 206 2.71 16.03 10.00
CA THR A 206 2.76 15.36 8.69
C THR A 206 2.99 13.86 8.86
N LYS A 207 3.97 13.46 9.67
CA LYS A 207 4.24 12.06 9.96
C LYS A 207 3.03 11.35 10.58
N TRP A 208 2.38 11.98 11.55
CA TRP A 208 1.16 11.46 12.16
C TRP A 208 0.06 11.27 11.11
N GLY A 209 -0.19 12.27 10.27
CA GLY A 209 -1.20 12.22 9.21
C GLY A 209 -0.91 11.08 8.22
N VAL A 210 0.34 11.00 7.71
CA VAL A 210 0.76 9.94 6.78
C VAL A 210 0.53 8.55 7.36
N PHE A 211 0.93 8.31 8.61
CA PHE A 211 0.75 7.00 9.24
C PHE A 211 -0.73 6.68 9.51
N THR A 212 -1.53 7.69 9.87
CA THR A 212 -2.98 7.53 10.08
C THR A 212 -3.67 7.16 8.75
N TYR A 213 -3.38 7.88 7.67
CA TYR A 213 -3.90 7.56 6.33
C TYR A 213 -3.44 6.18 5.87
N SER A 214 -2.15 5.87 5.98
CA SER A 214 -1.61 4.56 5.60
C SER A 214 -2.30 3.43 6.35
N LYS A 215 -2.52 3.61 7.65
CA LYS A 215 -3.23 2.64 8.50
C LYS A 215 -4.67 2.45 8.07
N LEU A 216 -5.38 3.54 7.75
CA LEU A 216 -6.76 3.48 7.28
C LEU A 216 -6.86 2.81 5.91
N LEU A 217 -5.99 3.19 4.97
CA LEU A 217 -5.91 2.55 3.66
C LEU A 217 -5.59 1.06 3.77
N SER A 218 -4.63 0.71 4.61
CA SER A 218 -4.27 -0.67 4.90
C SER A 218 -5.48 -1.44 5.46
N GLN A 219 -6.25 -0.89 6.38
CA GLN A 219 -7.46 -1.52 6.91
C GLN A 219 -8.53 -1.71 5.85
N GLN A 220 -8.74 -0.77 4.93
CA GLN A 220 -9.69 -0.91 3.82
C GLN A 220 -9.19 -1.92 2.78
N ILE A 221 -7.88 -1.92 2.51
CA ILE A 221 -7.23 -2.91 1.64
C ILE A 221 -7.32 -4.32 2.24
N PHE A 222 -7.17 -4.44 3.56
CA PHE A 222 -7.17 -5.71 4.30
C PHE A 222 -8.57 -6.29 4.59
N ILE A 223 -9.63 -5.75 4.02
CA ILE A 223 -10.95 -6.37 4.09
C ILE A 223 -11.07 -7.37 2.92
N PRO A 224 -11.15 -8.68 3.20
CA PRO A 224 -11.45 -9.66 2.16
C PRO A 224 -12.84 -9.38 1.60
N LEU A 225 -12.99 -9.41 0.29
CA LEU A 225 -14.31 -9.34 -0.31
C LEU A 225 -15.07 -10.66 -0.09
N GLY A 226 -16.33 -10.56 0.33
CA GLY A 226 -17.24 -11.68 0.43
C GLY A 226 -17.58 -12.27 -0.93
N ASP A 227 -18.17 -13.47 -0.93
CA ASP A 227 -18.68 -14.09 -2.14
C ASP A 227 -19.87 -13.27 -2.70
N GLY A 228 -19.90 -13.12 -4.02
CA GLY A 228 -20.98 -12.40 -4.72
C GLY A 228 -20.87 -10.87 -4.74
N VAL A 229 -19.79 -10.31 -4.22
CA VAL A 229 -19.52 -8.86 -4.27
C VAL A 229 -19.01 -8.48 -5.67
N ASP A 230 -19.53 -7.37 -6.21
CA ASP A 230 -19.05 -6.83 -7.48
C ASP A 230 -17.65 -6.21 -7.31
N LYS A 231 -16.65 -6.93 -7.79
CA LYS A 231 -15.24 -6.52 -7.71
C LYS A 231 -14.98 -5.20 -8.44
N SER A 232 -15.71 -4.92 -9.52
CA SER A 232 -15.52 -3.70 -10.30
C SER A 232 -15.88 -2.45 -9.50
N ILE A 233 -16.86 -2.56 -8.60
CA ILE A 233 -17.25 -1.48 -7.69
C ILE A 233 -16.28 -1.38 -6.51
N GLU A 234 -16.00 -2.51 -5.85
CA GLU A 234 -15.21 -2.49 -4.62
C GLU A 234 -13.72 -2.20 -4.87
N TYR A 235 -13.20 -2.53 -6.05
CA TYR A 235 -11.81 -2.26 -6.41
C TYR A 235 -11.60 -0.91 -7.11
N ALA A 236 -12.65 -0.26 -7.60
CA ALA A 236 -12.53 1.03 -8.30
C ALA A 236 -11.74 2.11 -7.51
N PRO A 237 -11.91 2.28 -6.19
CA PRO A 237 -11.11 3.26 -5.44
C PRO A 237 -9.62 2.94 -5.42
N PHE A 238 -9.26 1.65 -5.33
CA PHE A 238 -7.86 1.21 -5.35
C PHE A 238 -7.26 1.32 -6.75
N GLN A 239 -8.05 1.04 -7.79
CA GLN A 239 -7.64 1.22 -9.19
C GLN A 239 -7.41 2.71 -9.48
N SER A 240 -8.27 3.60 -8.97
CA SER A 240 -8.10 5.04 -9.09
C SER A 240 -6.86 5.54 -8.33
N LEU A 241 -6.59 5.03 -7.12
CA LEU A 241 -5.34 5.30 -6.40
C LEU A 241 -4.11 4.84 -7.18
N ALA A 242 -4.18 3.69 -7.84
CA ALA A 242 -3.08 3.21 -8.67
C ALA A 242 -2.82 4.14 -9.86
N GLN A 243 -3.87 4.63 -10.54
CA GLN A 243 -3.74 5.63 -11.61
C GLN A 243 -3.14 6.95 -11.07
N TYR A 244 -3.55 7.38 -9.88
CA TYR A 244 -2.95 8.54 -9.23
C TYR A 244 -1.45 8.34 -8.99
N PHE A 245 -0.99 7.19 -8.47
CA PHE A 245 0.43 6.94 -8.28
C PHE A 245 1.20 6.83 -9.60
N ILE A 246 0.60 6.25 -10.64
CA ILE A 246 1.18 6.24 -11.99
C ILE A 246 1.38 7.67 -12.50
N SER A 247 0.39 8.55 -12.32
CA SER A 247 0.48 9.96 -12.75
C SER A 247 1.60 10.73 -12.04
N LEU A 248 2.02 10.28 -10.86
CA LEU A 248 3.16 10.81 -10.11
C LEU A 248 4.50 10.14 -10.46
N GLY A 249 4.52 9.21 -11.42
CA GLY A 249 5.72 8.51 -11.89
C GLY A 249 6.18 7.36 -10.99
N TYR A 250 5.29 6.78 -10.18
CA TYR A 250 5.60 5.56 -9.43
C TYR A 250 5.49 4.32 -10.31
N ALA A 251 6.33 3.34 -10.03
CA ALA A 251 6.45 2.09 -10.76
C ALA A 251 5.62 0.94 -10.16
N GLY A 252 5.10 1.13 -8.95
CA GLY A 252 4.32 0.09 -8.28
C GLY A 252 3.90 0.46 -6.86
N ILE A 253 3.21 -0.47 -6.22
CA ILE A 253 2.65 -0.34 -4.87
C ILE A 253 3.01 -1.59 -4.05
N MET A 254 3.58 -1.39 -2.85
CA MET A 254 3.71 -2.44 -1.85
C MET A 254 2.54 -2.34 -0.86
N TYR A 255 1.88 -3.47 -0.58
CA TYR A 255 0.71 -3.52 0.30
C TYR A 255 0.63 -4.86 1.02
N GLY A 256 -0.10 -4.92 2.12
CA GLY A 256 -0.33 -6.16 2.86
C GLY A 256 -1.35 -7.08 2.18
N SER A 257 -1.20 -8.39 2.39
CA SER A 257 -2.17 -9.36 1.89
C SER A 257 -3.46 -9.33 2.72
N THR A 258 -4.61 -9.36 2.06
CA THR A 258 -5.92 -9.43 2.73
C THR A 258 -6.29 -10.84 3.17
N VAL A 259 -5.65 -11.84 2.57
CA VAL A 259 -5.96 -13.26 2.78
C VAL A 259 -4.89 -13.99 3.60
N TYR A 260 -3.76 -13.33 3.83
CA TYR A 260 -2.65 -13.82 4.63
C TYR A 260 -2.04 -12.66 5.45
N PRO A 261 -2.47 -12.46 6.71
CA PRO A 261 -2.13 -11.24 7.50
C PRO A 261 -0.63 -10.97 7.67
N GLN A 262 0.22 -11.98 7.56
CA GLN A 262 1.67 -11.87 7.64
C GLN A 262 2.32 -11.60 6.29
N GLY A 263 1.56 -11.72 5.21
CA GLY A 263 2.03 -11.57 3.83
C GLY A 263 2.02 -10.12 3.36
N LYS A 264 2.95 -9.83 2.49
CA LYS A 264 2.99 -8.58 1.72
C LYS A 264 3.02 -8.90 0.24
N ASN A 265 2.46 -7.98 -0.53
CA ASN A 265 2.44 -8.05 -1.99
C ASN A 265 3.08 -6.78 -2.57
N LEU A 266 3.71 -6.94 -3.72
CA LEU A 266 4.19 -5.87 -4.59
C LEU A 266 3.45 -5.97 -5.92
N VAL A 267 2.76 -4.94 -6.33
CA VAL A 267 2.29 -4.81 -7.70
C VAL A 267 3.21 -3.88 -8.47
N LEU A 268 3.78 -4.36 -9.57
CA LEU A 268 4.54 -3.58 -10.54
C LEU A 268 3.63 -3.21 -11.71
N PHE A 269 3.63 -1.96 -12.11
CA PHE A 269 2.78 -1.43 -13.17
C PHE A 269 3.26 -1.80 -14.58
N ASP A 270 4.46 -2.38 -14.67
CA ASP A 270 4.98 -3.00 -15.88
C ASP A 270 5.53 -4.40 -15.52
N LYS A 271 5.01 -5.44 -16.19
CA LYS A 271 5.43 -6.82 -15.99
C LYS A 271 6.90 -7.08 -16.34
N ASN A 272 7.50 -6.22 -17.16
CA ASN A 272 8.88 -6.34 -17.59
C ASN A 272 9.90 -5.77 -16.59
N MET A 273 9.47 -5.32 -15.40
CA MET A 273 10.38 -4.82 -14.36
C MET A 273 11.05 -5.93 -13.55
N ALA A 274 10.52 -7.14 -13.63
CA ALA A 274 11.10 -8.30 -12.96
C ALA A 274 11.03 -9.53 -13.88
N THR A 275 11.93 -10.46 -13.64
CA THR A 275 12.01 -11.70 -14.42
C THR A 275 11.95 -12.92 -13.50
N PRO A 276 11.32 -14.04 -13.93
CA PRO A 276 11.39 -15.30 -13.22
C PRO A 276 12.83 -15.80 -13.14
N VAL A 277 13.19 -16.39 -11.99
CA VAL A 277 14.53 -16.95 -11.74
C VAL A 277 14.44 -18.26 -10.96
N GLY A 278 15.51 -19.05 -11.01
CA GLY A 278 15.62 -20.31 -10.27
C GLY A 278 14.75 -21.42 -10.83
N GLY A 279 14.37 -22.39 -9.99
CA GLY A 279 13.48 -23.49 -10.35
C GLY A 279 12.00 -23.09 -10.18
N ILE A 280 11.13 -23.91 -10.77
CA ILE A 280 9.69 -23.84 -10.52
C ILE A 280 9.34 -24.93 -9.50
N ASP A 281 8.87 -24.53 -8.32
CA ASP A 281 8.41 -25.44 -7.29
C ASP A 281 6.97 -25.88 -7.58
N ILE A 282 6.72 -27.19 -7.62
CA ILE A 282 5.38 -27.73 -7.81
C ILE A 282 4.98 -28.52 -6.57
N SER A 283 3.81 -28.25 -6.05
CA SER A 283 3.26 -28.95 -4.90
C SER A 283 1.76 -29.22 -5.07
N VAL A 284 1.25 -30.21 -4.34
CA VAL A 284 -0.19 -30.44 -4.18
C VAL A 284 -0.57 -29.90 -2.82
N ILE A 285 -1.67 -29.14 -2.77
CA ILE A 285 -2.15 -28.56 -1.51
C ILE A 285 -2.76 -29.68 -0.65
N VAL A 286 -2.30 -29.78 0.58
CA VAL A 286 -2.79 -30.77 1.57
C VAL A 286 -3.97 -30.22 2.35
#